data_1fe59a7f5cba6b3709c36175b7d388a5
#
_entry.id   1fe59a7f5cba6b3709c36175b7d388a5
#
_cell.length_a   1.000
_cell.length_b   1.000
_cell.length_c   1.000
_cell.angle_alpha   90.00
_cell.angle_beta   90.00
_cell.angle_gamma   90.00
#
_symmetry.space_group_name_H-M   'P 1'
#
loop_
_entity.id
_entity.type
_entity.pdbx_description
1 polymer ?
#
loop_
_entity_poly.entity_id
_entity_poly.type
_entity_poly.pdbx_seq_one_letter_code
_entity_poly.pdbx_strand_id
1 'polypeptide(L)'
;MKKSVLLLATILLTLSCTQKGSNSLFIDENDLTQYVNPFIGTAFTGHTFPGATYPLGMIQTGPQTGNFSWAYCSGYFYEDSLIQGFTQNRLNGTGCVDLGDLLVQPFAGEVRDNLDSHFDKTTEKASPGYYTVELADNNVKAEMTASAHVAFHKYTYPKNETANLLIDFQSGLVWQDARIHTHVLDNEVTFESDKIISGYTRRTEWVNRVYYYVIEFDKPFKVTKKLEPQSKLEKSDRYIISFDMGD
;
A
#
# COMPACT_ATOMS: atom_id res chain seq x y z
N MET A 1 -48.25 -19.02 53.12
CA MET A 1 -48.26 -19.24 51.67
C MET A 1 -47.82 -18.04 50.81
N LYS A 2 -47.26 -16.91 51.37
CA LYS A 2 -46.81 -15.73 50.60
C LYS A 2 -45.30 -15.62 50.42
N LYS A 3 -44.49 -16.45 51.06
CA LYS A 3 -43.01 -16.41 50.96
C LYS A 3 -42.41 -17.32 49.90
N SER A 4 -43.15 -18.36 49.46
CA SER A 4 -42.64 -19.31 48.43
C SER A 4 -42.82 -18.82 46.98
N VAL A 5 -43.68 -17.84 46.72
CA VAL A 5 -43.94 -17.28 45.39
C VAL A 5 -42.83 -16.26 45.00
N LEU A 6 -42.22 -15.60 45.99
CA LEU A 6 -41.20 -14.59 45.74
C LEU A 6 -39.85 -15.22 45.38
N LEU A 7 -39.60 -16.47 45.79
CA LEU A 7 -38.33 -17.17 45.51
C LEU A 7 -38.34 -17.78 44.08
N LEU A 8 -39.48 -18.06 43.50
CA LEU A 8 -39.61 -18.60 42.16
C LEU A 8 -39.47 -17.51 41.07
N ALA A 9 -39.84 -16.25 41.41
CA ALA A 9 -39.72 -15.12 40.48
C ALA A 9 -38.27 -14.60 40.32
N THR A 10 -37.42 -14.84 41.36
CA THR A 10 -36.01 -14.41 41.33
C THR A 10 -35.13 -15.40 40.56
N ILE A 11 -35.50 -16.64 40.44
CA ILE A 11 -34.74 -17.68 39.68
C ILE A 11 -34.97 -17.58 38.17
N LEU A 12 -36.10 -17.02 37.73
CA LEU A 12 -36.40 -16.85 36.31
C LEU A 12 -35.69 -15.64 35.69
N LEU A 13 -35.11 -14.71 36.45
CA LEU A 13 -34.43 -13.53 35.97
C LEU A 13 -32.92 -13.68 35.75
N THR A 14 -32.33 -14.82 36.10
CA THR A 14 -30.88 -15.08 35.92
C THR A 14 -30.55 -15.96 34.71
N LEU A 15 -31.54 -16.36 33.91
CA LEU A 15 -31.34 -17.13 32.67
C LEU A 15 -31.35 -16.27 31.43
N SER A 16 -31.11 -14.96 31.57
CA SER A 16 -31.00 -14.05 30.42
C SER A 16 -29.57 -13.94 29.98
N CYS A 17 -29.29 -14.55 28.84
CA CYS A 17 -28.25 -14.23 27.86
C CYS A 17 -26.79 -14.33 28.31
N THR A 18 -26.25 -15.54 28.35
CA THR A 18 -24.95 -15.77 27.74
C THR A 18 -25.17 -16.25 26.29
N GLN A 19 -25.58 -15.36 25.41
CA GLN A 19 -25.28 -15.56 24.01
C GLN A 19 -23.75 -15.38 23.87
N LYS A 20 -23.01 -16.49 23.93
CA LYS A 20 -21.74 -16.57 23.23
C LYS A 20 -22.03 -16.17 21.78
N GLY A 21 -21.59 -14.97 21.42
CA GLY A 21 -21.55 -14.58 20.03
C GLY A 21 -20.75 -15.65 19.29
N SER A 22 -21.41 -16.55 18.63
CA SER A 22 -20.82 -17.28 17.53
C SER A 22 -20.50 -16.20 16.52
N ASN A 23 -19.21 -15.87 16.32
CA ASN A 23 -18.75 -15.27 15.10
C ASN A 23 -19.00 -16.28 13.96
N SER A 24 -20.27 -16.52 13.65
CA SER A 24 -20.63 -16.99 12.34
C SER A 24 -20.29 -15.82 11.42
N LEU A 25 -19.24 -15.94 10.65
CA LEU A 25 -19.09 -15.21 9.41
C LEU A 25 -20.37 -15.48 8.62
N PHE A 26 -21.39 -14.64 8.81
CA PHE A 26 -22.51 -14.60 7.90
C PHE A 26 -21.90 -14.10 6.58
N ILE A 27 -21.63 -15.01 5.69
CA ILE A 27 -21.42 -14.68 4.29
C ILE A 27 -22.77 -14.08 3.88
N ASP A 28 -22.81 -12.77 3.68
CA ASP A 28 -23.96 -12.13 3.07
C ASP A 28 -24.04 -12.68 1.64
N GLU A 29 -25.06 -13.49 1.36
CA GLU A 29 -25.29 -14.06 0.02
C GLU A 29 -25.44 -12.96 -1.04
N ASN A 30 -25.72 -11.73 -0.62
CA ASN A 30 -25.78 -10.55 -1.49
C ASN A 30 -24.43 -9.85 -1.67
N ASP A 31 -23.38 -10.24 -0.93
CA ASP A 31 -22.05 -9.69 -1.13
C ASP A 31 -21.38 -10.34 -2.36
N LEU A 32 -21.59 -9.74 -3.51
CA LEU A 32 -21.00 -10.19 -4.76
C LEU A 32 -19.49 -9.99 -4.83
N THR A 33 -18.88 -9.22 -3.92
CA THR A 33 -17.43 -8.99 -3.91
C THR A 33 -16.64 -10.26 -3.66
N GLN A 34 -17.21 -11.25 -2.98
CA GLN A 34 -16.62 -12.57 -2.76
C GLN A 34 -16.29 -13.33 -4.05
N TYR A 35 -16.96 -13.02 -5.16
CA TYR A 35 -16.74 -13.66 -6.47
C TYR A 35 -15.71 -12.91 -7.33
N VAL A 36 -15.18 -11.79 -6.86
CA VAL A 36 -14.19 -10.99 -7.57
C VAL A 36 -12.79 -11.49 -7.23
N ASN A 37 -12.04 -11.90 -8.24
CA ASN A 37 -10.62 -12.22 -8.10
C ASN A 37 -9.77 -11.10 -8.69
N PRO A 38 -9.15 -10.23 -7.87
CA PRO A 38 -8.32 -9.12 -8.36
C PRO A 38 -7.03 -9.55 -9.09
N PHE A 39 -6.65 -10.82 -9.02
CA PHE A 39 -5.49 -11.34 -9.74
C PHE A 39 -5.77 -11.68 -11.21
N ILE A 40 -7.03 -11.61 -11.66
CA ILE A 40 -7.36 -11.84 -13.07
C ILE A 40 -6.70 -10.76 -13.93
N GLY A 41 -5.94 -11.18 -14.96
CA GLY A 41 -5.24 -10.28 -15.87
C GLY A 41 -3.90 -9.74 -15.34
N THR A 42 -3.43 -10.17 -14.18
CA THR A 42 -2.14 -9.72 -13.62
C THR A 42 -0.93 -10.47 -14.18
N ALA A 43 -1.15 -11.47 -15.04
CA ALA A 43 -0.13 -12.24 -15.75
C ALA A 43 -0.18 -11.94 -17.25
N PHE A 44 0.87 -12.34 -17.98
CA PHE A 44 1.01 -12.17 -19.43
C PHE A 44 0.78 -10.72 -19.88
N THR A 45 -0.20 -10.50 -20.72
CA THR A 45 -0.51 -9.22 -21.38
C THR A 45 -1.81 -8.59 -20.86
N GLY A 46 -2.27 -8.98 -19.67
CA GLY A 46 -3.51 -8.43 -19.10
C GLY A 46 -3.32 -7.04 -18.53
N HIS A 47 -2.10 -6.70 -18.07
CA HIS A 47 -1.71 -5.39 -17.55
C HIS A 47 -2.62 -4.87 -16.43
N THR A 48 -3.15 -5.78 -15.59
CA THR A 48 -3.88 -5.43 -14.39
C THR A 48 -3.01 -5.62 -13.15
N PHE A 49 -3.45 -5.14 -12.00
CA PHE A 49 -2.76 -5.30 -10.73
C PHE A 49 -3.76 -5.64 -9.61
N PRO A 50 -3.32 -6.31 -8.52
CA PRO A 50 -4.22 -6.77 -7.46
C PRO A 50 -4.47 -5.75 -6.36
N GLY A 51 -3.95 -4.53 -6.48
CA GLY A 51 -4.00 -3.54 -5.42
C GLY A 51 -5.38 -2.94 -5.17
N ALA A 52 -5.45 -2.12 -4.11
CA ALA A 52 -6.70 -1.50 -3.68
C ALA A 52 -7.10 -0.32 -4.57
N THR A 53 -8.33 -0.35 -5.06
CA THR A 53 -8.94 0.74 -5.83
C THR A 53 -10.33 1.03 -5.31
N TYR A 54 -10.73 2.30 -5.39
CA TYR A 54 -12.12 2.70 -5.31
C TYR A 54 -12.63 2.95 -6.73
N PRO A 55 -13.79 2.41 -7.14
CA PRO A 55 -14.28 2.54 -8.51
C PRO A 55 -14.33 4.00 -8.97
N LEU A 56 -13.72 4.28 -10.14
CA LEU A 56 -13.58 5.62 -10.72
C LEU A 56 -12.78 6.61 -9.83
N GLY A 57 -12.09 6.11 -8.82
CA GLY A 57 -11.19 6.91 -7.97
C GLY A 57 -9.86 7.21 -8.67
N MET A 58 -9.19 8.26 -8.20
CA MET A 58 -7.84 8.65 -8.66
C MET A 58 -6.77 7.70 -8.11
N ILE A 59 -6.97 7.18 -6.91
CA ILE A 59 -6.02 6.33 -6.22
C ILE A 59 -6.17 4.87 -6.67
N GLN A 60 -5.03 4.30 -7.03
CA GLN A 60 -4.87 2.89 -7.37
C GLN A 60 -3.59 2.38 -6.69
N THR A 61 -3.67 2.21 -5.36
CA THR A 61 -2.51 1.82 -4.56
C THR A 61 -2.29 0.32 -4.59
N GLY A 62 -1.03 -0.09 -4.64
CA GLY A 62 -0.69 -1.51 -4.62
C GLY A 62 0.76 -1.80 -4.92
N PRO A 63 1.13 -3.10 -4.98
CA PRO A 63 2.50 -3.51 -5.17
C PRO A 63 3.05 -3.12 -6.53
N GLN A 64 4.33 -2.76 -6.55
CA GLN A 64 5.14 -2.63 -7.75
C GLN A 64 6.20 -3.74 -7.71
N THR A 65 6.15 -4.63 -8.70
CA THR A 65 7.13 -5.73 -8.84
C THR A 65 8.16 -5.43 -9.92
N GLY A 66 7.85 -4.48 -10.80
CA GLY A 66 8.76 -3.97 -11.81
C GLY A 66 8.28 -2.63 -12.34
N ASN A 67 9.20 -1.85 -12.89
CA ASN A 67 8.94 -0.49 -13.36
C ASN A 67 9.42 -0.23 -14.79
N PHE A 68 9.96 -1.24 -15.46
CA PHE A 68 10.60 -1.09 -16.75
C PHE A 68 10.02 -2.07 -17.77
N SER A 69 9.66 -1.58 -18.93
CA SER A 69 9.12 -2.32 -20.07
C SER A 69 7.59 -2.41 -20.15
N TRP A 70 7.14 -2.79 -21.33
CA TRP A 70 5.72 -3.01 -21.62
C TRP A 70 5.05 -4.06 -20.72
N ALA A 71 5.79 -5.06 -20.24
CA ALA A 71 5.24 -6.07 -19.33
C ALA A 71 4.73 -5.46 -18.01
N TYR A 72 5.29 -4.32 -17.60
CA TYR A 72 4.96 -3.63 -16.35
C TYR A 72 4.09 -2.38 -16.55
N CYS A 73 3.17 -2.37 -17.54
CA CYS A 73 2.25 -1.24 -17.72
C CYS A 73 1.43 -0.92 -16.46
N SER A 74 1.10 -1.93 -15.66
CA SER A 74 0.43 -1.76 -14.37
C SER A 74 1.38 -1.72 -13.17
N GLY A 75 2.69 -1.86 -13.39
CA GLY A 75 3.71 -1.96 -12.33
C GLY A 75 3.74 -3.30 -11.60
N TYR A 76 2.92 -4.26 -11.99
CA TYR A 76 2.83 -5.58 -11.34
C TYR A 76 2.81 -6.70 -12.37
N PHE A 77 3.50 -7.80 -12.04
CA PHE A 77 3.48 -9.03 -12.83
C PHE A 77 3.37 -10.25 -11.88
N TYR A 78 2.39 -11.12 -12.13
CA TYR A 78 2.02 -12.17 -11.18
C TYR A 78 3.15 -13.16 -10.86
N GLU A 79 3.98 -13.50 -11.85
CA GLU A 79 5.07 -14.47 -11.69
C GLU A 79 6.28 -13.92 -10.92
N ASP A 80 6.31 -12.61 -10.65
CA ASP A 80 7.40 -12.02 -9.87
C ASP A 80 7.36 -12.46 -8.41
N SER A 81 8.53 -12.52 -7.80
CA SER A 81 8.75 -12.86 -6.40
C SER A 81 9.36 -11.73 -5.58
N LEU A 82 9.57 -10.55 -6.20
CA LEU A 82 10.12 -9.36 -5.56
C LEU A 82 9.12 -8.21 -5.64
N ILE A 83 8.96 -7.47 -4.55
CA ILE A 83 8.24 -6.20 -4.48
C ILE A 83 9.25 -5.08 -4.26
N GLN A 84 9.25 -4.08 -5.16
CA GLN A 84 10.08 -2.87 -5.08
C GLN A 84 9.50 -1.84 -4.12
N GLY A 85 8.20 -1.89 -3.90
CA GLY A 85 7.44 -1.00 -3.04
C GLY A 85 5.98 -0.92 -3.44
N PHE A 86 5.30 0.12 -2.95
CA PHE A 86 3.87 0.36 -3.19
C PHE A 86 3.67 1.75 -3.76
N THR A 87 3.12 1.84 -4.98
CA THR A 87 2.82 3.11 -5.66
C THR A 87 1.36 3.49 -5.48
N GLN A 88 1.04 4.78 -5.69
CA GLN A 88 -0.28 5.34 -5.35
C GLN A 88 -1.19 5.50 -6.56
N ASN A 89 -0.65 5.49 -7.76
CA ASN A 89 -1.38 5.57 -9.01
C ASN A 89 -0.75 4.67 -10.07
N ARG A 90 -1.54 4.23 -11.04
CA ARG A 90 -1.08 3.44 -12.19
C ARG A 90 -2.14 3.38 -13.26
N LEU A 91 -1.75 2.99 -14.46
CA LEU A 91 -2.68 2.55 -15.49
C LEU A 91 -3.02 1.07 -15.25
N ASN A 92 -4.26 0.70 -15.51
CA ASN A 92 -4.77 -0.64 -15.23
C ASN A 92 -5.53 -1.17 -16.46
N GLY A 93 -5.11 -2.33 -16.97
CA GLY A 93 -5.70 -2.97 -18.14
C GLY A 93 -5.37 -2.29 -19.47
N THR A 94 -4.31 -1.48 -19.52
CA THR A 94 -3.85 -0.81 -20.74
C THR A 94 -2.47 -1.29 -21.16
N GLY A 95 -2.14 -1.17 -22.43
CA GLY A 95 -0.80 -1.45 -22.96
C GLY A 95 0.14 -0.23 -22.96
N CYS A 96 -0.13 0.79 -22.14
CA CYS A 96 0.67 1.98 -22.01
C CYS A 96 1.41 1.97 -20.67
N VAL A 97 2.69 2.35 -20.67
CA VAL A 97 3.50 2.47 -19.46
C VAL A 97 3.52 3.93 -19.04
N ASP A 98 2.91 4.26 -17.94
CA ASP A 98 2.93 5.60 -17.32
C ASP A 98 2.50 5.51 -15.86
N LEU A 99 2.57 6.64 -15.13
CA LEU A 99 2.24 6.74 -13.70
C LEU A 99 3.25 5.98 -12.81
N GLY A 100 2.78 5.35 -11.72
CA GLY A 100 3.66 4.75 -10.71
C GLY A 100 4.31 5.80 -9.82
N ASP A 101 3.64 6.94 -9.67
CA ASP A 101 4.14 8.05 -8.84
C ASP A 101 4.09 7.68 -7.36
N LEU A 102 5.03 8.24 -6.62
CA LEU A 102 5.14 8.14 -5.17
C LEU A 102 5.16 6.69 -4.68
N LEU A 103 6.34 6.10 -4.74
CA LEU A 103 6.57 4.77 -4.18
C LEU A 103 6.96 4.87 -2.71
N VAL A 104 6.38 4.02 -1.91
CA VAL A 104 6.79 3.81 -0.51
C VAL A 104 7.18 2.36 -0.29
N GLN A 105 8.27 2.13 0.48
CA GLN A 105 8.73 0.78 0.81
C GLN A 105 9.05 0.68 2.30
N PRO A 106 8.22 -0.03 3.09
CA PRO A 106 8.48 -0.26 4.49
C PRO A 106 9.56 -1.34 4.68
N PHE A 107 10.39 -1.16 5.70
CA PHE A 107 11.39 -2.16 6.10
C PHE A 107 11.75 -2.01 7.58
N ALA A 108 12.09 -3.13 8.22
CA ALA A 108 12.56 -3.17 9.58
C ALA A 108 14.09 -3.22 9.65
N GLY A 109 14.66 -2.71 10.75
CA GLY A 109 16.08 -2.83 11.04
C GLY A 109 16.97 -1.78 10.36
N GLU A 110 18.17 -2.20 9.95
CA GLU A 110 19.18 -1.29 9.43
C GLU A 110 18.89 -0.80 8.01
N VAL A 111 19.32 0.43 7.72
CA VAL A 111 19.25 1.01 6.37
C VAL A 111 20.24 0.30 5.45
N ARG A 112 19.74 -0.24 4.34
CA ARG A 112 20.53 -0.93 3.32
C ARG A 112 20.30 -0.32 1.93
N ASP A 113 21.17 -0.64 0.97
CA ASP A 113 21.13 -0.04 -0.36
C ASP A 113 20.00 -0.59 -1.23
N ASN A 114 19.70 -1.88 -1.14
CA ASN A 114 18.55 -2.50 -1.80
C ASN A 114 17.45 -2.79 -0.79
N LEU A 115 16.28 -2.21 -1.02
CA LEU A 115 15.07 -2.36 -0.20
C LEU A 115 13.98 -3.21 -0.88
N ASP A 116 14.23 -3.73 -2.09
CA ASP A 116 13.35 -4.71 -2.71
C ASP A 116 13.22 -5.92 -1.79
N SER A 117 12.04 -6.48 -1.71
CA SER A 117 11.77 -7.60 -0.81
C SER A 117 11.14 -8.76 -1.53
N HIS A 118 11.68 -9.95 -1.29
CA HIS A 118 10.98 -11.18 -1.65
C HIS A 118 9.66 -11.28 -0.87
N PHE A 119 8.70 -11.95 -1.46
CA PHE A 119 7.44 -12.30 -0.83
C PHE A 119 6.96 -13.69 -1.27
N ASP A 120 6.21 -14.36 -0.40
CA ASP A 120 5.58 -15.63 -0.71
C ASP A 120 4.16 -15.35 -1.21
N LYS A 121 3.81 -15.89 -2.37
CA LYS A 121 2.47 -15.79 -2.96
C LYS A 121 1.35 -16.28 -2.03
N THR A 122 1.64 -17.16 -1.09
CA THR A 122 0.68 -17.64 -0.09
C THR A 122 0.29 -16.55 0.92
N THR A 123 1.15 -15.55 1.12
CA THR A 123 0.90 -14.41 1.99
C THR A 123 0.19 -13.26 1.27
N GLU A 124 0.28 -13.24 -0.08
CA GLU A 124 -0.33 -12.22 -0.91
C GLU A 124 -1.84 -12.49 -1.05
N LYS A 125 -2.65 -11.51 -0.63
CA LYS A 125 -4.11 -11.60 -0.72
C LYS A 125 -4.68 -10.29 -1.22
N ALA A 126 -5.72 -10.40 -2.05
CA ALA A 126 -6.45 -9.26 -2.56
C ALA A 126 -7.95 -9.54 -2.58
N SER A 127 -8.72 -8.51 -2.32
CA SER A 127 -10.17 -8.43 -2.52
C SER A 127 -10.54 -7.03 -3.01
N PRO A 128 -11.73 -6.79 -3.53
CA PRO A 128 -12.13 -5.44 -3.94
C PRO A 128 -11.87 -4.40 -2.86
N GLY A 129 -11.01 -3.41 -3.18
CA GLY A 129 -10.64 -2.33 -2.26
C GLY A 129 -9.64 -2.69 -1.16
N TYR A 130 -9.07 -3.89 -1.15
CA TYR A 130 -8.10 -4.30 -0.14
C TYR A 130 -6.98 -5.17 -0.73
N TYR A 131 -5.75 -4.92 -0.26
CA TYR A 131 -4.57 -5.72 -0.59
C TYR A 131 -3.70 -5.94 0.65
N THR A 132 -3.07 -7.11 0.76
CA THR A 132 -2.08 -7.40 1.81
C THR A 132 -1.03 -8.38 1.34
N VAL A 133 0.20 -8.23 1.88
CA VAL A 133 1.35 -9.11 1.63
C VAL A 133 2.34 -9.03 2.80
N GLU A 134 3.12 -10.09 3.00
CA GLU A 134 4.27 -10.11 3.90
C GLU A 134 5.56 -9.97 3.10
N LEU A 135 6.35 -8.94 3.42
CA LEU A 135 7.65 -8.64 2.82
C LEU A 135 8.73 -9.40 3.59
N ALA A 136 9.22 -10.51 3.02
CA ALA A 136 10.09 -11.45 3.74
C ALA A 136 11.44 -10.84 4.14
N ASP A 137 12.12 -10.15 3.20
CA ASP A 137 13.43 -9.56 3.47
C ASP A 137 13.32 -8.27 4.30
N ASN A 138 12.19 -7.59 4.22
CA ASN A 138 11.91 -6.36 4.95
C ASN A 138 11.27 -6.61 6.31
N ASN A 139 10.82 -7.87 6.56
CA ASN A 139 10.18 -8.31 7.79
C ASN A 139 8.99 -7.41 8.20
N VAL A 140 8.14 -7.06 7.21
CA VAL A 140 6.98 -6.18 7.41
C VAL A 140 5.76 -6.76 6.73
N LYS A 141 4.62 -6.78 7.43
CA LYS A 141 3.32 -7.00 6.80
C LYS A 141 2.76 -5.67 6.32
N ALA A 142 2.41 -5.60 5.04
CA ALA A 142 1.78 -4.44 4.42
C ALA A 142 0.30 -4.73 4.12
N GLU A 143 -0.56 -3.78 4.46
CA GLU A 143 -2.01 -3.80 4.22
C GLU A 143 -2.44 -2.45 3.62
N MET A 144 -3.33 -2.47 2.63
CA MET A 144 -3.75 -1.26 1.93
C MET A 144 -5.23 -1.27 1.61
N THR A 145 -5.82 -0.08 1.66
CA THR A 145 -7.15 0.20 1.12
C THR A 145 -7.15 1.59 0.46
N ALA A 146 -8.19 1.91 -0.28
CA ALA A 146 -8.28 3.17 -1.00
C ALA A 146 -9.69 3.77 -0.96
N SER A 147 -9.74 5.09 -0.96
CA SER A 147 -10.91 5.87 -1.34
C SER A 147 -10.65 6.58 -2.67
N ALA A 148 -11.57 7.44 -3.11
CA ALA A 148 -11.43 8.16 -4.38
C ALA A 148 -10.12 8.96 -4.49
N HIS A 149 -9.62 9.51 -3.39
CA HIS A 149 -8.46 10.41 -3.35
C HIS A 149 -7.44 10.07 -2.26
N VAL A 150 -7.66 9.02 -1.46
CA VAL A 150 -6.77 8.66 -0.35
C VAL A 150 -6.37 7.19 -0.45
N ALA A 151 -5.07 6.93 -0.44
CA ALA A 151 -4.52 5.61 -0.13
C ALA A 151 -4.31 5.53 1.38
N PHE A 152 -4.79 4.46 1.99
CA PHE A 152 -4.53 4.18 3.39
C PHE A 152 -3.66 2.93 3.50
N HIS A 153 -2.48 3.09 4.11
CA HIS A 153 -1.52 2.02 4.30
C HIS A 153 -1.39 1.70 5.79
N LYS A 154 -1.28 0.43 6.10
CA LYS A 154 -0.95 -0.05 7.43
C LYS A 154 0.24 -1.00 7.33
N TYR A 155 1.29 -0.71 8.08
CA TYR A 155 2.48 -1.53 8.15
C TYR A 155 2.65 -2.09 9.56
N THR A 156 2.83 -3.41 9.65
CA THR A 156 3.10 -4.09 10.91
C THR A 156 4.55 -4.52 10.93
N TYR A 157 5.30 -3.91 11.82
CA TYR A 157 6.73 -4.17 12.02
C TYR A 157 6.96 -5.16 13.16
N PRO A 158 8.08 -5.91 13.16
CA PRO A 158 8.45 -6.76 14.27
C PRO A 158 8.76 -5.90 15.51
N LYS A 159 8.55 -6.49 16.69
CA LYS A 159 8.95 -5.85 17.94
C LYS A 159 10.48 -5.77 18.02
N ASN A 160 10.97 -4.70 18.65
CA ASN A 160 12.39 -4.46 18.92
C ASN A 160 13.26 -4.20 17.66
N GLU A 161 12.66 -3.90 16.53
CA GLU A 161 13.36 -3.44 15.34
C GLU A 161 12.94 -2.00 14.99
N THR A 162 13.85 -1.25 14.38
CA THR A 162 13.53 0.10 13.90
C THR A 162 12.55 0.01 12.75
N ALA A 163 11.42 0.68 12.88
CA ALA A 163 10.44 0.80 11.80
C ALA A 163 10.86 1.92 10.84
N ASN A 164 11.10 1.58 9.58
CA ASN A 164 11.53 2.52 8.56
C ASN A 164 10.60 2.51 7.36
N LEU A 165 10.56 3.64 6.65
CA LEU A 165 9.87 3.78 5.39
C LEU A 165 10.75 4.55 4.40
N LEU A 166 11.02 3.95 3.24
CA LEU A 166 11.50 4.69 2.08
C LEU A 166 10.33 5.42 1.45
N ILE A 167 10.52 6.69 1.12
CA ILE A 167 9.62 7.47 0.27
C ILE A 167 10.41 7.89 -0.96
N ASP A 168 9.98 7.42 -2.12
CA ASP A 168 10.65 7.66 -3.39
C ASP A 168 9.75 8.49 -4.30
N PHE A 169 10.12 9.76 -4.43
CA PHE A 169 9.44 10.72 -5.30
C PHE A 169 9.94 10.64 -6.76
N GLN A 170 10.99 9.85 -7.03
CA GLN A 170 11.49 9.59 -8.37
C GLN A 170 10.72 8.46 -9.06
N SER A 171 10.03 7.61 -8.28
CA SER A 171 9.35 6.42 -8.79
C SER A 171 8.45 6.76 -9.97
N GLY A 172 8.47 5.91 -10.96
CA GLY A 172 7.61 5.96 -12.13
C GLY A 172 7.77 4.71 -12.97
N LEU A 173 6.73 4.36 -13.70
CA LEU A 173 6.77 3.30 -14.69
C LEU A 173 7.33 3.84 -15.99
N VAL A 174 8.31 3.16 -16.59
CA VAL A 174 9.06 3.64 -17.74
C VAL A 174 9.03 2.65 -18.91
N TRP A 175 9.11 3.20 -20.11
CA TRP A 175 9.16 2.42 -21.33
C TRP A 175 10.55 1.80 -21.55
N GLN A 176 10.64 0.73 -22.35
CA GLN A 176 11.90 0.04 -22.67
C GLN A 176 12.95 0.93 -23.35
N ASP A 177 12.53 1.97 -24.06
CA ASP A 177 13.46 2.86 -24.72
C ASP A 177 14.01 3.86 -23.71
N ALA A 178 15.31 3.75 -23.44
CA ALA A 178 16.04 4.66 -22.57
C ALA A 178 15.92 6.16 -22.96
N ARG A 179 15.42 6.47 -24.13
CA ARG A 179 15.15 7.85 -24.59
C ARG A 179 13.81 8.37 -24.09
N ILE A 180 12.93 7.49 -23.61
CA ILE A 180 11.61 7.81 -23.08
C ILE A 180 11.58 7.37 -21.61
N HIS A 181 12.23 8.12 -20.76
CA HIS A 181 12.19 7.91 -19.32
C HIS A 181 11.20 8.84 -18.67
N THR A 182 10.51 8.35 -17.66
CA THR A 182 9.73 9.20 -16.78
C THR A 182 10.66 10.19 -16.12
N HIS A 183 10.66 11.42 -16.57
CA HIS A 183 11.51 12.47 -16.03
C HIS A 183 10.76 13.29 -15.00
N VAL A 184 11.31 13.36 -13.81
CA VAL A 184 10.93 14.40 -12.86
C VAL A 184 11.53 15.71 -13.33
N LEU A 185 10.67 16.62 -13.78
CA LEU A 185 11.06 17.93 -14.25
C LEU A 185 11.30 18.89 -13.09
N ASP A 186 10.50 18.71 -12.03
CA ASP A 186 10.49 19.57 -10.85
C ASP A 186 9.75 18.88 -9.72
N ASN A 187 10.16 19.12 -8.48
CA ASN A 187 9.46 18.63 -7.30
C ASN A 187 9.69 19.56 -6.10
N GLU A 188 8.74 19.51 -5.19
CA GLU A 188 8.85 20.13 -3.87
C GLU A 188 8.44 19.13 -2.81
N VAL A 189 9.24 19.04 -1.76
CA VAL A 189 8.96 18.19 -0.59
C VAL A 189 9.06 19.06 0.65
N THR A 190 7.96 19.25 1.33
CA THR A 190 7.85 20.04 2.56
C THR A 190 7.53 19.14 3.74
N PHE A 191 8.36 19.20 4.78
CA PHE A 191 8.09 18.57 6.06
C PHE A 191 7.29 19.53 6.93
N GLU A 192 5.97 19.47 6.84
CA GLU A 192 5.05 20.39 7.56
C GLU A 192 5.13 20.19 9.08
N SER A 193 5.34 18.96 9.51
CA SER A 193 5.54 18.57 10.92
C SER A 193 6.28 17.24 10.99
N ASP A 194 6.43 16.71 12.18
CA ASP A 194 6.95 15.35 12.43
C ASP A 194 5.98 14.22 12.03
N LYS A 195 4.79 14.57 11.51
CA LYS A 195 3.77 13.62 11.06
C LYS A 195 3.26 13.90 9.64
N ILE A 196 3.58 15.04 9.04
CA ILE A 196 2.99 15.44 7.77
C ILE A 196 4.08 15.85 6.79
N ILE A 197 4.03 15.25 5.61
CA ILE A 197 4.86 15.61 4.44
C ILE A 197 3.89 16.02 3.34
N SER A 198 4.12 17.17 2.70
CA SER A 198 3.36 17.63 1.55
C SER A 198 4.28 18.01 0.40
N GLY A 199 3.70 18.16 -0.78
CA GLY A 199 4.47 18.63 -1.92
C GLY A 199 3.83 18.27 -3.26
N TYR A 200 4.66 18.36 -4.28
CA TYR A 200 4.28 17.95 -5.62
C TYR A 200 5.48 17.37 -6.37
N THR A 201 5.18 16.58 -7.40
CA THR A 201 6.15 16.14 -8.41
C THR A 201 5.58 16.43 -9.79
N ARG A 202 6.34 17.15 -10.62
CA ARG A 202 6.00 17.40 -12.03
C ARG A 202 6.77 16.46 -12.93
N ARG A 203 6.06 15.73 -13.74
CA ARG A 203 6.61 14.70 -14.62
C ARG A 203 6.15 14.84 -16.06
N THR A 204 6.95 14.29 -16.92
CA THR A 204 6.62 14.13 -18.34
C THR A 204 6.85 12.69 -18.74
N GLU A 205 5.84 12.09 -19.31
CA GLU A 205 5.85 10.80 -19.98
C GLU A 205 4.81 10.84 -21.09
N TRP A 206 3.88 9.90 -21.18
CA TRP A 206 2.72 10.00 -22.06
C TRP A 206 1.83 11.18 -21.69
N VAL A 207 1.70 11.43 -20.39
CA VAL A 207 0.95 12.57 -19.86
C VAL A 207 1.86 13.48 -19.06
N ASN A 208 1.94 14.74 -19.47
CA ASN A 208 2.54 15.79 -18.63
C ASN A 208 1.61 16.04 -17.45
N ARG A 209 2.13 15.87 -16.24
CA ARG A 209 1.33 16.00 -15.02
C ARG A 209 2.05 16.65 -13.89
N VAL A 210 1.28 17.23 -12.98
CA VAL A 210 1.73 17.59 -11.64
C VAL A 210 0.95 16.73 -10.66
N TYR A 211 1.67 15.92 -9.90
CA TYR A 211 1.10 15.06 -8.86
C TYR A 211 1.31 15.72 -7.52
N TYR A 212 0.23 16.26 -6.93
CA TYR A 212 0.24 16.83 -5.60
C TYR A 212 -0.08 15.76 -4.58
N TYR A 213 0.57 15.82 -3.41
CA TYR A 213 0.38 14.85 -2.34
C TYR A 213 0.44 15.49 -0.96
N VAL A 214 -0.24 14.85 -0.02
CA VAL A 214 -0.07 14.99 1.43
C VAL A 214 0.04 13.59 2.00
N ILE A 215 1.09 13.34 2.79
CA ILE A 215 1.31 12.07 3.48
C ILE A 215 1.21 12.36 4.97
N GLU A 216 0.27 11.70 5.65
CA GLU A 216 0.06 11.83 7.09
C GLU A 216 0.35 10.49 7.77
N PHE A 217 1.07 10.55 8.89
CA PHE A 217 1.46 9.41 9.70
C PHE A 217 0.78 9.47 11.07
N ASP A 218 0.36 8.33 11.59
CA ASP A 218 -0.19 8.19 12.94
C ASP A 218 0.85 8.43 14.04
N LYS A 219 2.14 8.16 13.73
CA LYS A 219 3.28 8.35 14.64
C LYS A 219 4.25 9.41 14.14
N PRO A 220 4.95 10.11 15.04
CA PRO A 220 6.03 11.00 14.66
C PRO A 220 7.17 10.23 13.98
N PHE A 221 7.71 10.83 12.92
CA PHE A 221 8.88 10.31 12.22
C PHE A 221 10.10 11.22 12.38
N LYS A 222 11.27 10.66 12.08
CA LYS A 222 12.52 11.40 11.89
C LYS A 222 13.08 11.08 10.51
N VAL A 223 13.58 12.08 9.80
CA VAL A 223 14.33 11.86 8.57
C VAL A 223 15.68 11.27 8.94
N THR A 224 15.88 10.01 8.58
CA THR A 224 17.11 9.27 8.90
C THR A 224 18.15 9.40 7.82
N LYS A 225 17.72 9.43 6.55
CA LYS A 225 18.62 9.53 5.40
C LYS A 225 17.92 10.21 4.23
N LYS A 226 18.62 11.15 3.59
CA LYS A 226 18.29 11.60 2.24
C LYS A 226 19.18 10.81 1.27
N LEU A 227 18.58 10.19 0.27
CA LEU A 227 19.29 9.44 -0.76
C LEU A 227 19.49 10.32 -1.98
N GLU A 228 20.63 10.17 -2.65
CA GLU A 228 20.89 10.86 -3.90
C GLU A 228 19.95 10.37 -5.02
N PRO A 229 19.64 11.22 -5.99
CA PRO A 229 18.94 10.80 -7.19
C PRO A 229 19.62 9.63 -7.88
N GLN A 230 18.84 8.71 -8.41
CA GLN A 230 19.36 7.54 -9.13
C GLN A 230 19.96 7.91 -10.48
N SER A 231 19.58 9.06 -11.02
CA SER A 231 20.07 9.59 -12.29
C SER A 231 20.35 11.08 -12.17
N LYS A 232 21.37 11.59 -12.86
CA LYS A 232 21.67 13.02 -12.95
C LYS A 232 20.56 13.83 -13.65
N LEU A 233 19.67 13.16 -14.37
CA LEU A 233 18.52 13.77 -15.04
C LEU A 233 17.33 13.93 -14.10
N GLU A 234 17.31 13.17 -13.01
CA GLU A 234 16.25 13.22 -12.01
C GLU A 234 16.47 14.42 -11.05
N LYS A 235 15.41 15.16 -10.79
CA LYS A 235 15.41 16.31 -9.87
C LYS A 235 14.61 16.05 -8.60
N SER A 236 14.36 14.80 -8.32
CA SER A 236 13.52 14.41 -7.19
C SER A 236 14.37 13.76 -6.11
N ASP A 237 13.88 13.85 -4.91
CA ASP A 237 14.53 13.34 -3.73
C ASP A 237 13.93 11.99 -3.31
N ARG A 238 14.73 11.23 -2.58
CA ARG A 238 14.34 10.00 -1.91
C ARG A 238 14.70 10.11 -0.44
N TYR A 239 13.78 9.77 0.44
CA TYR A 239 13.98 9.88 1.89
C TYR A 239 13.73 8.56 2.58
N ILE A 240 14.55 8.25 3.56
CA ILE A 240 14.25 7.23 4.57
C ILE A 240 13.84 7.97 5.83
N ILE A 241 12.66 7.65 6.33
CA ILE A 241 12.16 8.11 7.61
C ILE A 241 12.05 6.92 8.56
N SER A 242 12.23 7.18 9.85
CA SER A 242 12.16 6.17 10.90
C SER A 242 11.16 6.58 11.97
N PHE A 243 10.48 5.59 12.53
CA PHE A 243 9.48 5.77 13.57
C PHE A 243 9.98 5.19 14.90
N ASP A 244 9.67 5.88 15.96
CA ASP A 244 9.81 5.34 17.31
C ASP A 244 8.50 4.59 17.64
N MET A 245 8.59 3.28 17.73
CA MET A 245 7.43 2.44 17.97
C MET A 245 7.06 2.32 19.45
N GLY A 246 7.93 2.83 20.34
CA GLY A 246 7.82 2.65 21.79
C GLY A 246 8.04 1.19 22.20
N ASP A 247 8.17 0.96 23.47
CA ASP A 247 8.28 -0.38 24.06
C ASP A 247 6.92 -1.11 24.07
#